data_7d70cfddecbf9779dcc01e4ea05180c0
#
_entry.id   7d70cfddecbf9779dcc01e4ea05180c0
#
_cell.length_a   1.000
_cell.length_b   1.000
_cell.length_c   1.000
_cell.angle_alpha   90.00
_cell.angle_beta   90.00
_cell.angle_gamma   90.00
#
_symmetry.space_group_name_H-M   'P 1'
#
loop_
_entity.id
_entity.type
_entity.pdbx_description
1 polymer ?
#
loop_
_entity_poly.entity_id
_entity_poly.type
_entity_poly.pdbx_seq_one_letter_code
_entity_poly.pdbx_strand_id
1 'polypeptide(L)'
;MSLLFSLAIFEALEKFDPYQKYQNVIHLQGDLPNISGNLIKKLATFINEPTREILTVVVKANPDEYNDNSIVKAAIAFSKDNPDINDIGRAMYFSRACIPFGDTNIWHHVGIYAWKRKTLKQFVSLKPSPLEKSEKLEQLRALEAGIVIDAIITS
;
A
#
# COMPACT_ATOMS: atom_id res chain seq x y z
N MET A 1 9.74 0.10 -14.06
CA MET A 1 8.46 0.41 -14.70
C MET A 1 7.38 0.80 -13.69
N SER A 2 7.74 1.48 -12.60
CA SER A 2 6.76 1.86 -11.56
C SER A 2 6.58 3.39 -11.36
N LEU A 3 7.33 4.22 -12.03
CA LEU A 3 7.30 5.69 -11.90
C LEU A 3 6.03 6.36 -12.44
N LEU A 4 5.12 5.60 -13.06
CA LEU A 4 3.99 6.14 -13.82
C LEU A 4 2.62 5.88 -13.18
N PHE A 5 2.52 4.95 -12.22
CA PHE A 5 1.19 4.56 -11.71
C PHE A 5 0.56 5.63 -10.85
N SER A 6 1.24 6.09 -9.81
CA SER A 6 0.67 7.09 -8.91
C SER A 6 0.49 8.46 -9.60
N LEU A 7 1.39 8.81 -10.52
CA LEU A 7 1.24 10.03 -11.32
C LEU A 7 0.03 9.94 -12.25
N ALA A 8 -0.14 8.83 -12.96
CA ALA A 8 -1.28 8.61 -13.85
C ALA A 8 -2.63 8.66 -13.10
N ILE A 9 -2.66 8.10 -11.87
CA ILE A 9 -3.85 8.17 -11.02
C ILE A 9 -4.14 9.60 -10.61
N PHE A 10 -3.10 10.35 -10.23
CA PHE A 10 -3.27 11.75 -9.84
C PHE A 10 -3.74 12.61 -11.02
N GLU A 11 -3.16 12.45 -12.21
CA GLU A 11 -3.60 13.13 -13.42
C GLU A 11 -5.04 12.79 -13.79
N ALA A 12 -5.41 11.51 -13.71
CA ALA A 12 -6.79 11.07 -13.94
C ALA A 12 -7.76 11.70 -12.93
N LEU A 13 -7.37 11.75 -11.64
CA LEU A 13 -8.17 12.36 -10.59
C LEU A 13 -8.38 13.85 -10.83
N GLU A 14 -7.32 14.59 -11.16
CA GLU A 14 -7.40 16.04 -11.43
C GLU A 14 -8.29 16.32 -12.65
N LYS A 15 -8.24 15.47 -13.66
CA LYS A 15 -9.09 15.58 -14.85
C LYS A 15 -10.56 15.24 -14.56
N PHE A 16 -10.81 14.18 -13.77
CA PHE A 16 -12.15 13.69 -13.43
C PHE A 16 -12.85 14.59 -12.40
N ASP A 17 -12.10 15.08 -11.42
CA ASP A 17 -12.62 15.87 -10.28
C ASP A 17 -11.87 17.20 -10.13
N PRO A 18 -11.99 18.13 -11.10
CA PRO A 18 -11.29 19.42 -11.06
C PRO A 18 -11.75 20.32 -9.91
N TYR A 19 -12.94 20.07 -9.39
CA TYR A 19 -13.51 20.82 -8.26
C TYR A 19 -13.17 20.21 -6.90
N GLN A 20 -12.35 19.17 -6.85
CA GLN A 20 -11.84 18.54 -5.63
C GLN A 20 -12.93 18.07 -4.65
N LYS A 21 -14.02 17.53 -5.18
CA LYS A 21 -15.12 16.97 -4.39
C LYS A 21 -14.73 15.73 -3.60
N TYR A 22 -13.82 14.92 -4.17
CA TYR A 22 -13.36 13.67 -3.56
C TYR A 22 -12.01 13.86 -2.89
N GLN A 23 -11.96 13.57 -1.58
CA GLN A 23 -10.77 13.72 -0.75
C GLN A 23 -9.96 12.43 -0.60
N ASN A 24 -10.54 11.30 -0.98
CA ASN A 24 -9.90 9.99 -0.94
C ASN A 24 -9.98 9.31 -2.29
N VAL A 25 -8.96 8.53 -2.62
CA VAL A 25 -8.85 7.78 -3.87
C VAL A 25 -8.48 6.35 -3.56
N ILE A 26 -9.19 5.39 -4.14
CA ILE A 26 -8.82 3.99 -4.09
C ILE A 26 -8.30 3.58 -5.46
N HIS A 27 -7.06 3.13 -5.48
CA HIS A 27 -6.40 2.60 -6.65
C HIS A 27 -6.49 1.08 -6.66
N LEU A 28 -7.16 0.56 -7.66
CA LEU A 28 -7.26 -0.87 -7.95
C LEU A 28 -6.41 -1.19 -9.18
N GLN A 29 -5.50 -2.13 -9.06
CA GLN A 29 -4.73 -2.60 -10.22
C GLN A 29 -5.58 -3.51 -11.09
N GLY A 30 -5.44 -3.39 -12.42
CA GLY A 30 -6.26 -4.12 -13.39
C GLY A 30 -6.02 -5.63 -13.47
N ASP A 31 -4.96 -6.12 -12.85
CA ASP A 31 -4.61 -7.55 -12.74
C ASP A 31 -5.21 -8.25 -11.51
N LEU A 32 -6.06 -7.57 -10.76
CA LEU A 32 -6.75 -8.08 -9.57
C LEU A 32 -8.28 -8.19 -9.82
N PRO A 33 -8.74 -9.13 -10.66
CA PRO A 33 -10.14 -9.17 -11.13
C PRO A 33 -11.14 -9.57 -10.04
N ASN A 34 -10.69 -10.17 -8.94
CA ASN A 34 -11.55 -10.75 -7.90
C ASN A 34 -11.60 -9.95 -6.60
N ILE A 35 -11.38 -8.63 -6.65
CA ILE A 35 -11.47 -7.77 -5.46
C ILE A 35 -12.92 -7.73 -4.96
N SER A 36 -13.11 -8.12 -3.69
CA SER A 36 -14.43 -8.06 -3.10
C SER A 36 -14.90 -6.62 -2.85
N GLY A 37 -16.17 -6.33 -3.16
CA GLY A 37 -16.74 -5.02 -2.86
C GLY A 37 -16.69 -4.66 -1.36
N ASN A 38 -16.65 -5.66 -0.48
CA ASN A 38 -16.48 -5.45 0.96
C ASN A 38 -15.09 -4.90 1.32
N LEU A 39 -14.02 -5.36 0.65
CA LEU A 39 -12.69 -4.82 0.85
C LEU A 39 -12.62 -3.35 0.43
N ILE A 40 -13.22 -3.00 -0.72
CA ILE A 40 -13.28 -1.61 -1.18
C ILE A 40 -14.02 -0.72 -0.18
N LYS A 41 -15.15 -1.17 0.37
CA LYS A 41 -15.89 -0.44 1.39
C LYS A 41 -15.07 -0.25 2.66
N LYS A 42 -14.33 -1.28 3.11
CA LYS A 42 -13.44 -1.19 4.27
C LYS A 42 -12.33 -0.17 4.04
N LEU A 43 -11.66 -0.22 2.89
CA LEU A 43 -10.62 0.75 2.54
C LEU A 43 -11.17 2.19 2.53
N ALA A 44 -12.36 2.40 1.94
CA ALA A 44 -13.02 3.68 1.94
C ALA A 44 -13.38 4.19 3.35
N THR A 45 -13.78 3.28 4.24
CA THR A 45 -14.10 3.62 5.63
C THR A 45 -12.83 3.98 6.41
N PHE A 46 -11.82 3.14 6.37
CA PHE A 46 -10.62 3.32 7.17
C PHE A 46 -9.74 4.47 6.70
N ILE A 47 -9.65 4.75 5.39
CA ILE A 47 -8.90 5.90 4.90
C ILE A 47 -9.52 7.24 5.33
N ASN A 48 -10.79 7.27 5.71
CA ASN A 48 -11.43 8.46 6.22
C ASN A 48 -10.90 8.91 7.60
N GLU A 49 -10.28 8.02 8.36
CA GLU A 49 -9.68 8.39 9.63
C GLU A 49 -8.65 9.53 9.46
N PRO A 50 -8.70 10.59 10.29
CA PRO A 50 -7.90 11.80 10.08
C PRO A 50 -6.39 11.57 10.08
N THR A 51 -5.92 10.57 10.83
CA THR A 51 -4.50 10.26 11.02
C THR A 51 -3.91 9.40 9.90
N ARG A 52 -4.73 8.83 9.02
CA ARG A 52 -4.25 7.98 7.93
C ARG A 52 -3.86 8.82 6.73
N GLU A 53 -2.79 8.41 6.08
CA GLU A 53 -2.27 9.04 4.86
C GLU A 53 -2.42 8.11 3.66
N ILE A 54 -1.92 6.88 3.81
CA ILE A 54 -2.00 5.80 2.82
C ILE A 54 -2.43 4.53 3.54
N LEU A 55 -3.34 3.79 2.93
CA LEU A 55 -3.72 2.46 3.39
C LEU A 55 -3.52 1.47 2.25
N THR A 56 -2.83 0.37 2.52
CA THR A 56 -2.65 -0.73 1.57
C THR A 56 -3.17 -2.04 2.15
N VAL A 57 -3.04 -3.11 1.40
CA VAL A 57 -3.59 -4.43 1.73
C VAL A 57 -2.47 -5.45 1.83
N VAL A 58 -2.55 -6.33 2.82
CA VAL A 58 -1.68 -7.49 2.95
C VAL A 58 -2.50 -8.75 3.20
N VAL A 59 -1.98 -9.88 2.74
CA VAL A 59 -2.46 -11.21 3.05
C VAL A 59 -1.34 -12.02 3.68
N LYS A 60 -1.68 -13.05 4.44
CA LYS A 60 -0.66 -13.97 4.95
C LYS A 60 -0.03 -14.71 3.78
N ALA A 61 1.29 -14.61 3.65
CA ALA A 61 2.01 -15.31 2.60
C ALA A 61 2.03 -16.82 2.82
N ASN A 62 1.95 -17.59 1.73
CA ASN A 62 2.18 -19.02 1.78
C ASN A 62 3.69 -19.31 1.81
N PRO A 63 4.14 -20.45 2.37
CA PRO A 63 5.57 -20.76 2.46
C PRO A 63 6.31 -20.79 1.12
N ASP A 64 5.68 -21.16 0.03
CA ASP A 64 6.23 -21.15 -1.33
C ASP A 64 6.45 -19.73 -1.88
N GLU A 65 5.74 -18.73 -1.35
CA GLU A 65 5.89 -17.33 -1.74
C GLU A 65 7.08 -16.64 -1.06
N TYR A 66 7.64 -17.20 0.02
CA TYR A 66 8.66 -16.53 0.82
C TYR A 66 9.91 -16.17 0.02
N ASN A 67 10.36 -17.05 -0.86
CA ASN A 67 11.55 -16.86 -1.69
C ASN A 67 11.22 -16.46 -3.14
N ASP A 68 9.96 -16.22 -3.45
CA ASP A 68 9.56 -15.72 -4.77
C ASP A 68 9.77 -14.21 -4.85
N ASN A 69 10.77 -13.79 -5.63
CA ASN A 69 11.11 -12.37 -5.81
C ASN A 69 10.08 -11.59 -6.67
N SER A 70 9.13 -12.29 -7.31
CA SER A 70 8.00 -11.63 -8.00
C SER A 70 6.96 -11.10 -7.00
N ILE A 71 6.91 -11.71 -5.82
CA ILE A 71 5.99 -11.36 -4.74
C ILE A 71 6.66 -10.38 -3.79
N VAL A 72 6.00 -9.28 -3.53
CA VAL A 72 6.47 -8.26 -2.57
C VAL A 72 6.05 -8.67 -1.17
N LYS A 73 7.01 -8.71 -0.25
CA LYS A 73 6.76 -8.93 1.18
C LYS A 73 6.76 -7.59 1.92
N ALA A 74 5.99 -7.53 3.00
CA ALA A 74 5.89 -6.34 3.83
C ALA A 74 6.20 -6.67 5.30
N ALA A 75 7.06 -5.89 5.91
CA ALA A 75 7.25 -5.90 7.36
C ALA A 75 6.24 -4.94 7.99
N ILE A 76 5.31 -5.47 8.77
CA ILE A 76 4.21 -4.71 9.35
C ILE A 76 4.31 -4.75 10.87
N ALA A 77 4.25 -3.59 11.52
CA ALA A 77 4.15 -3.45 12.96
C ALA A 77 2.68 -3.42 13.39
N PHE A 78 2.23 -4.48 14.03
CA PHE A 78 0.90 -4.56 14.65
C PHE A 78 0.98 -4.26 16.15
N SER A 79 -0.14 -3.86 16.73
CA SER A 79 -0.25 -3.60 18.18
C SER A 79 -0.42 -4.88 19.01
N LYS A 80 -0.53 -6.05 18.38
CA LYS A 80 -0.69 -7.35 19.01
C LYS A 80 0.15 -8.43 18.32
N ASP A 81 0.50 -9.48 19.07
CA ASP A 81 1.40 -10.55 18.59
C ASP A 81 0.75 -11.43 17.51
N ASN A 82 -0.56 -11.66 17.60
CA ASN A 82 -1.31 -12.47 16.65
C ASN A 82 -2.37 -11.63 15.94
N PRO A 83 -1.97 -10.88 14.92
CA PRO A 83 -2.91 -10.08 14.13
C PRO A 83 -3.81 -10.97 13.27
N ASP A 84 -5.05 -10.53 13.09
CA ASP A 84 -6.10 -11.25 12.37
C ASP A 84 -6.69 -10.40 11.25
N ILE A 85 -7.59 -10.99 10.45
CA ILE A 85 -8.30 -10.30 9.38
C ILE A 85 -8.95 -9.01 9.90
N ASN A 86 -8.77 -7.94 9.14
CA ASN A 86 -9.16 -6.55 9.42
C ASN A 86 -8.29 -5.82 10.45
N ASP A 87 -7.29 -6.45 11.06
CA ASP A 87 -6.32 -5.69 11.82
C ASP A 87 -5.50 -4.79 10.90
N ILE A 88 -5.16 -3.62 11.40
CA ILE A 88 -4.36 -2.64 10.68
C ILE A 88 -3.07 -2.42 11.47
N GLY A 89 -1.96 -2.52 10.75
CA GLY A 89 -0.63 -2.24 11.28
C GLY A 89 0.09 -1.22 10.42
N ARG A 90 1.20 -0.69 10.93
CA ARG A 90 2.06 0.23 10.19
C ARG A 90 3.05 -0.54 9.35
N ALA A 91 3.13 -0.25 8.07
CA ALA A 91 4.17 -0.76 7.20
C ALA A 91 5.51 -0.10 7.55
N MET A 92 6.49 -0.95 7.88
CA MET A 92 7.84 -0.54 8.23
C MET A 92 8.78 -0.63 7.02
N TYR A 93 8.58 -1.61 6.15
CA TYR A 93 9.34 -1.80 4.92
C TYR A 93 8.64 -2.74 3.94
N PHE A 94 8.99 -2.63 2.66
CA PHE A 94 8.58 -3.54 1.59
C PHE A 94 9.82 -4.03 0.85
N SER A 95 9.87 -5.33 0.55
CA SER A 95 10.98 -5.92 -0.19
C SER A 95 10.55 -7.11 -1.03
N ARG A 96 11.30 -7.37 -2.09
CA ARG A 96 11.19 -8.63 -2.83
C ARG A 96 11.88 -9.78 -2.12
N ALA A 97 12.85 -9.50 -1.24
CA ALA A 97 13.43 -10.48 -0.34
C ALA A 97 12.43 -10.91 0.74
N CYS A 98 12.67 -12.08 1.34
CA CYS A 98 11.87 -12.53 2.49
C CYS A 98 12.15 -11.65 3.71
N ILE A 99 11.16 -10.94 4.19
CA ILE A 99 11.20 -10.11 5.40
C ILE A 99 9.91 -10.33 6.20
N PRO A 100 9.98 -10.19 7.56
CA PRO A 100 11.17 -10.09 8.40
C PRO A 100 11.95 -11.42 8.49
N PHE A 101 13.15 -11.39 9.05
CA PHE A 101 13.94 -12.60 9.32
C PHE A 101 13.28 -13.45 10.41
N GLY A 102 13.30 -14.78 10.26
CA GLY A 102 12.80 -15.75 11.23
C GLY A 102 11.42 -16.33 10.89
N ASP A 103 10.88 -17.15 11.81
CA ASP A 103 9.59 -17.84 11.66
C ASP A 103 8.41 -16.98 12.08
N THR A 104 8.37 -15.75 11.64
CA THR A 104 7.28 -14.83 11.93
C THR A 104 6.23 -14.85 10.82
N ASN A 105 5.13 -14.13 11.02
CA ASN A 105 4.16 -13.94 9.95
C ASN A 105 4.80 -13.14 8.81
N ILE A 106 4.91 -13.76 7.64
CA ILE A 106 5.32 -13.09 6.41
C ILE A 106 4.06 -12.58 5.72
N TRP A 107 4.06 -11.30 5.37
CA TRP A 107 2.93 -10.65 4.73
C TRP A 107 3.21 -10.41 3.26
N HIS A 108 2.37 -10.98 2.39
CA HIS A 108 2.34 -10.70 0.96
C HIS A 108 1.60 -9.37 0.74
N HIS A 109 2.26 -8.41 0.15
CA HIS A 109 1.70 -7.12 -0.17
C HIS A 109 0.84 -7.20 -1.44
N VAL A 110 -0.42 -6.81 -1.31
CA VAL A 110 -1.36 -6.69 -2.43
C VAL A 110 -1.38 -5.24 -2.90
N GLY A 111 -1.14 -5.02 -4.19
CA GLY A 111 -0.96 -3.68 -4.79
C GLY A 111 -2.22 -2.82 -4.87
N ILE A 112 -3.04 -2.83 -3.83
CA ILE A 112 -4.23 -1.99 -3.69
C ILE A 112 -3.91 -0.88 -2.70
N TYR A 113 -4.25 0.36 -3.05
CA TYR A 113 -4.01 1.52 -2.21
C TYR A 113 -5.23 2.40 -2.07
N ALA A 114 -5.48 2.86 -0.85
CA ALA A 114 -6.34 3.99 -0.59
C ALA A 114 -5.48 5.18 -0.15
N TRP A 115 -5.71 6.33 -0.75
CA TRP A 115 -4.93 7.55 -0.55
C TRP A 115 -5.79 8.68 -0.06
N LYS A 116 -5.28 9.50 0.85
CA LYS A 116 -5.74 10.88 0.93
C LYS A 116 -5.29 11.64 -0.32
N ARG A 117 -6.19 12.40 -0.95
CA ARG A 117 -5.84 13.23 -2.13
C ARG A 117 -4.64 14.14 -1.87
N LYS A 118 -4.60 14.77 -0.70
CA LYS A 118 -3.47 15.60 -0.25
C LYS A 118 -2.16 14.83 -0.26
N THR A 119 -2.17 13.62 0.29
CA THR A 119 -0.98 12.75 0.35
C THR A 119 -0.55 12.27 -1.02
N LEU A 120 -1.51 11.89 -1.89
CA LEU A 120 -1.21 11.52 -3.27
C LEU A 120 -0.56 12.68 -4.04
N LYS A 121 -1.09 13.89 -3.89
CA LYS A 121 -0.49 15.11 -4.47
C LYS A 121 0.95 15.35 -3.98
N GLN A 122 1.19 15.20 -2.68
CA GLN A 122 2.53 15.29 -2.11
C GLN A 122 3.45 14.21 -2.69
N PHE A 123 2.98 12.97 -2.71
CA PHE A 123 3.76 11.82 -3.18
C PHE A 123 4.23 11.98 -4.63
N VAL A 124 3.35 12.39 -5.55
CA VAL A 124 3.71 12.56 -6.96
C VAL A 124 4.67 13.73 -7.20
N SER A 125 4.81 14.66 -6.26
CA SER A 125 5.80 15.73 -6.31
C SER A 125 7.21 15.31 -5.88
N LEU A 126 7.32 14.13 -5.21
CA LEU A 126 8.60 13.62 -4.74
C LEU A 126 9.43 13.02 -5.89
N LYS A 127 10.73 13.21 -5.81
CA LYS A 127 11.65 12.52 -6.74
C LYS A 127 11.79 11.04 -6.35
N PRO A 128 12.06 10.15 -7.33
CA PRO A 128 12.37 8.76 -7.04
C PRO A 128 13.50 8.61 -6.03
N SER A 129 13.24 7.83 -4.99
CA SER A 129 14.12 7.66 -3.84
C SER A 129 15.13 6.52 -4.04
N PRO A 130 16.23 6.48 -3.23
CA PRO A 130 17.24 5.43 -3.35
C PRO A 130 16.71 4.00 -3.13
N LEU A 131 15.90 3.77 -2.08
CA LEU A 131 15.34 2.44 -1.80
C LEU A 131 14.30 2.03 -2.84
N GLU A 132 13.47 2.97 -3.31
CA GLU A 132 12.56 2.72 -4.43
C GLU A 132 13.29 2.20 -5.67
N LYS A 133 14.41 2.81 -6.03
CA LYS A 133 15.22 2.40 -7.18
C LYS A 133 15.88 1.04 -6.97
N SER A 134 16.35 0.77 -5.76
CA SER A 134 17.00 -0.48 -5.39
C SER A 134 16.03 -1.66 -5.44
N GLU A 135 14.90 -1.55 -4.75
CA GLU A 135 13.87 -2.58 -4.65
C GLU A 135 12.92 -2.59 -5.87
N LYS A 136 12.90 -1.51 -6.67
CA LYS A 136 11.92 -1.26 -7.75
C LYS A 136 10.47 -1.27 -7.23
N LEU A 137 10.28 -0.64 -6.08
CA LEU A 137 9.01 -0.54 -5.36
C LEU A 137 8.69 0.93 -5.08
N GLU A 138 7.71 1.49 -5.78
CA GLU A 138 7.36 2.92 -5.72
C GLU A 138 6.93 3.39 -4.32
N GLN A 139 6.26 2.53 -3.54
CA GLN A 139 5.79 2.87 -2.19
C GLN A 139 6.90 3.16 -1.19
N LEU A 140 8.14 2.71 -1.45
CA LEU A 140 9.28 3.04 -0.59
C LEU A 140 9.61 4.53 -0.59
N ARG A 141 9.32 5.24 -1.69
CA ARG A 141 9.44 6.71 -1.74
C ARG A 141 8.62 7.39 -0.66
N ALA A 142 7.40 6.87 -0.39
CA ALA A 142 6.57 7.39 0.68
C ALA A 142 7.22 7.19 2.05
N LEU A 143 7.71 5.98 2.34
CA LEU A 143 8.39 5.67 3.60
C LEU A 143 9.65 6.52 3.78
N GLU A 144 10.48 6.67 2.75
CA GLU A 144 11.69 7.50 2.79
C GLU A 144 11.37 8.99 3.00
N ALA A 145 10.20 9.45 2.56
CA ALA A 145 9.71 10.80 2.80
C ALA A 145 9.00 11.00 4.15
N GLY A 146 8.92 9.96 4.98
CA GLY A 146 8.24 10.01 6.27
C GLY A 146 6.72 9.96 6.18
N ILE A 147 6.15 9.62 5.01
CA ILE A 147 4.70 9.43 4.84
C ILE A 147 4.32 8.07 5.41
N VAL A 148 3.28 8.05 6.21
CA VAL A 148 2.81 6.82 6.87
C VAL A 148 2.01 5.97 5.89
N ILE A 149 2.40 4.69 5.80
CA ILE A 149 1.62 3.66 5.12
C ILE A 149 1.12 2.69 6.19
N ASP A 150 -0.19 2.58 6.32
CA ASP A 150 -0.84 1.52 7.09
C ASP A 150 -1.23 0.37 6.18
N ALA A 151 -1.29 -0.85 6.71
CA ALA A 151 -1.69 -2.04 5.97
C ALA A 151 -2.80 -2.79 6.72
N ILE A 152 -3.88 -3.11 6.00
CA ILE A 152 -4.97 -3.94 6.51
C ILE A 152 -4.80 -5.40 6.07
N ILE A 153 -5.03 -6.32 6.98
CA ILE A 153 -5.05 -7.76 6.67
C ILE A 153 -6.38 -8.12 6.02
N THR A 154 -6.30 -8.85 4.91
CA THR A 154 -7.45 -9.49 4.27
C THR A 154 -7.19 -10.98 4.01
N SER A 155 -8.23 -11.70 3.60
CA SER A 155 -8.16 -13.11 3.16
C SER A 155 -8.09 -13.19 1.65
#